data_19bf30232db897b8e70013ce614a93c2
#
_entry.id   19bf30232db897b8e70013ce614a93c2
#
_cell.length_a   1.000
_cell.length_b   1.000
_cell.length_c   1.000
_cell.angle_alpha   90.00
_cell.angle_beta   90.00
_cell.angle_gamma   90.00
#
_symmetry.space_group_name_H-M   'P 1'
#
loop_
_entity.id
_entity.type
_entity.pdbx_description
1 polymer ?
#
loop_
_entity_poly.entity_id
_entity_poly.type
_entity_poly.pdbx_seq_one_letter_code
_entity_poly.pdbx_strand_id
1 'polypeptide(L)'
;MSDKEASDKRIQEIMDHPSYRLAYMDQDFIRGEDLRPLRLEMELLKPEMCLDSLGIKSTVVVFGGTQVAPLEEGEAMMAEAKAALEKSPDDPNAKRMMIRAERVLYKSKYYEECREFAKLVTNHNKQFHDGEFIIKTGGGPGIMEAANRGAFEAGGQSMALNITLPFEQTPNSYITPGMCFQFNYFAIRKMHFLLRAKALVCFPGGFGTLDELFTTLTLRQTGRMQDIPIILYSKEYWDGIIDFQFLADEGVIEDSHLDLFQYTNSPEETWDVIKEFHGFKE
;
A
#
# COMPACT_ATOMS: atom_id res chain seq x y z
N MET A 1 -12.01 54.42 -31.05
CA MET A 1 -12.68 53.41 -30.26
C MET A 1 -13.94 54.04 -29.71
N SER A 2 -15.09 53.49 -29.97
CA SER A 2 -16.34 54.03 -29.39
C SER A 2 -16.38 53.78 -27.89
N ASP A 3 -17.13 54.59 -27.11
CA ASP A 3 -17.27 54.39 -25.66
C ASP A 3 -17.79 52.96 -25.34
N LYS A 4 -18.58 52.39 -26.23
CA LYS A 4 -19.08 51.03 -26.13
C LYS A 4 -17.96 49.99 -26.28
N GLU A 5 -17.09 50.12 -27.26
CA GLU A 5 -15.94 49.22 -27.46
C GLU A 5 -14.96 49.27 -26.29
N ALA A 6 -14.74 50.45 -25.71
CA ALA A 6 -13.92 50.63 -24.53
C ALA A 6 -14.54 49.95 -23.28
N SER A 7 -15.87 50.06 -23.14
CA SER A 7 -16.63 49.41 -22.06
C SER A 7 -16.58 47.88 -22.19
N ASP A 8 -16.83 47.35 -23.38
CA ASP A 8 -16.84 45.93 -23.66
C ASP A 8 -15.44 45.30 -23.39
N LYS A 9 -14.36 45.98 -23.81
CA LYS A 9 -13.00 45.58 -23.51
C LYS A 9 -12.72 45.49 -22.00
N ARG A 10 -13.18 46.49 -21.25
CA ARG A 10 -12.98 46.54 -19.80
C ARG A 10 -13.79 45.48 -19.06
N ILE A 11 -14.98 45.14 -19.52
CA ILE A 11 -15.77 44.02 -19.00
C ILE A 11 -15.02 42.71 -19.23
N GLN A 12 -14.45 42.51 -20.43
CA GLN A 12 -13.69 41.31 -20.71
C GLN A 12 -12.44 41.17 -19.80
N GLU A 13 -11.71 42.27 -19.60
CA GLU A 13 -10.57 42.32 -18.68
C GLU A 13 -10.95 41.92 -17.23
N ILE A 14 -12.14 42.38 -16.78
CA ILE A 14 -12.67 41.99 -15.45
C ILE A 14 -13.00 40.48 -15.40
N MET A 15 -13.68 39.99 -16.42
CA MET A 15 -14.08 38.58 -16.50
C MET A 15 -12.89 37.60 -16.62
N ASP A 16 -11.84 38.05 -17.32
CA ASP A 16 -10.62 37.23 -17.49
C ASP A 16 -9.70 37.25 -16.26
N HIS A 17 -9.91 38.22 -15.36
CA HIS A 17 -9.07 38.34 -14.16
C HIS A 17 -9.30 37.17 -13.18
N PRO A 18 -8.25 36.59 -12.57
CA PRO A 18 -8.38 35.48 -11.62
C PRO A 18 -9.38 35.73 -10.47
N SER A 19 -9.53 36.99 -10.00
CA SER A 19 -10.50 37.34 -8.95
C SER A 19 -11.96 37.11 -9.32
N TYR A 20 -12.27 36.96 -10.61
CA TYR A 20 -13.62 36.67 -11.09
C TYR A 20 -13.95 35.19 -11.15
N ARG A 21 -12.94 34.32 -10.95
CA ARG A 21 -13.14 32.87 -10.92
C ARG A 21 -13.91 32.47 -9.67
N LEU A 22 -14.76 31.45 -9.82
CA LEU A 22 -15.39 30.82 -8.66
C LEU A 22 -14.30 30.14 -7.80
N ALA A 23 -14.28 30.39 -6.50
CA ALA A 23 -13.22 29.98 -5.60
C ALA A 23 -12.91 28.45 -5.68
N TYR A 24 -13.94 27.59 -5.78
CA TYR A 24 -13.77 26.13 -5.89
C TYR A 24 -13.28 25.67 -7.28
N MET A 25 -13.24 26.52 -8.27
CA MET A 25 -12.69 26.27 -9.61
C MET A 25 -11.32 26.92 -9.81
N ASP A 26 -10.89 27.76 -8.89
CA ASP A 26 -9.60 28.43 -8.95
C ASP A 26 -8.51 27.54 -8.35
N GLN A 27 -7.79 26.84 -9.23
CA GLN A 27 -6.74 25.92 -8.84
C GLN A 27 -5.57 26.60 -8.14
N ASP A 28 -5.23 27.82 -8.53
CA ASP A 28 -4.14 28.57 -7.93
C ASP A 28 -4.50 28.99 -6.49
N PHE A 29 -5.75 29.42 -6.28
CA PHE A 29 -6.29 29.71 -4.96
C PHE A 29 -6.31 28.46 -4.07
N ILE A 30 -6.88 27.34 -4.55
CA ILE A 30 -6.97 26.08 -3.79
C ILE A 30 -5.58 25.53 -3.42
N ARG A 31 -4.57 25.72 -4.27
CA ARG A 31 -3.18 25.30 -4.01
C ARG A 31 -2.43 26.20 -3.05
N GLY A 32 -2.95 27.41 -2.75
CA GLY A 32 -2.34 28.34 -1.81
C GLY A 32 -2.08 27.71 -0.43
N GLU A 33 -1.02 28.12 0.25
CA GLU A 33 -0.61 27.57 1.55
C GLU A 33 -1.68 27.72 2.63
N ASP A 34 -2.40 28.84 2.62
CA ASP A 34 -3.47 29.12 3.59
C ASP A 34 -4.65 28.14 3.48
N LEU A 35 -4.81 27.48 2.32
CA LEU A 35 -5.86 26.49 2.09
C LEU A 35 -5.40 25.05 2.33
N ARG A 36 -4.24 24.84 2.97
CA ARG A 36 -3.78 23.50 3.38
C ARG A 36 -4.80 22.74 4.22
N PRO A 37 -5.48 23.34 5.22
CA PRO A 37 -6.51 22.65 6.00
C PRO A 37 -7.63 22.09 5.12
N LEU A 38 -8.12 22.86 4.15
CA LEU A 38 -9.15 22.41 3.22
C LEU A 38 -8.67 21.23 2.37
N ARG A 39 -7.43 21.28 1.87
CA ARG A 39 -6.86 20.16 1.10
C ARG A 39 -6.72 18.88 1.92
N LEU A 40 -6.35 18.97 3.22
CA LEU A 40 -6.32 17.84 4.13
C LEU A 40 -7.72 17.23 4.32
N GLU A 41 -8.74 18.07 4.47
CA GLU A 41 -10.13 17.64 4.58
C GLU A 41 -10.61 16.94 3.28
N MET A 42 -10.27 17.50 2.12
CA MET A 42 -10.60 16.88 0.83
C MET A 42 -9.94 15.50 0.65
N GLU A 43 -8.67 15.33 1.07
CA GLU A 43 -7.98 14.04 1.02
C GLU A 43 -8.55 13.03 2.03
N LEU A 44 -9.12 13.50 3.15
CA LEU A 44 -9.82 12.64 4.09
C LEU A 44 -11.18 12.19 3.53
N LEU A 45 -11.95 13.10 2.95
CA LEU A 45 -13.34 12.84 2.53
C LEU A 45 -13.43 12.05 1.23
N LYS A 46 -12.60 12.37 0.22
CA LYS A 46 -12.74 11.81 -1.13
C LYS A 46 -12.68 10.28 -1.17
N PRO A 47 -11.70 9.60 -0.56
CA PRO A 47 -11.66 8.14 -0.56
C PRO A 47 -12.84 7.53 0.20
N GLU A 48 -13.21 8.07 1.36
CA GLU A 48 -14.31 7.53 2.16
C GLU A 48 -15.65 7.62 1.44
N MET A 49 -15.97 8.77 0.84
CA MET A 49 -17.18 8.94 0.05
C MET A 49 -17.23 8.00 -1.15
N CYS A 50 -16.10 7.79 -1.83
CA CYS A 50 -16.03 6.84 -2.93
C CYS A 50 -16.22 5.39 -2.46
N LEU A 51 -15.57 4.99 -1.35
CA LEU A 51 -15.71 3.64 -0.80
C LEU A 51 -17.13 3.37 -0.31
N ASP A 52 -17.78 4.35 0.31
CA ASP A 52 -19.20 4.23 0.70
C ASP A 52 -20.09 4.03 -0.53
N SER A 53 -19.88 4.81 -1.60
CA SER A 53 -20.66 4.68 -2.83
C SER A 53 -20.47 3.33 -3.54
N LEU A 54 -19.31 2.69 -3.35
CA LEU A 54 -18.98 1.37 -3.89
C LEU A 54 -19.38 0.22 -2.94
N GLY A 55 -19.93 0.53 -1.77
CA GLY A 55 -20.33 -0.48 -0.79
C GLY A 55 -19.15 -1.17 -0.10
N ILE A 56 -17.95 -0.59 -0.11
CA ILE A 56 -16.76 -1.17 0.51
C ILE A 56 -16.80 -0.94 2.01
N LYS A 57 -16.94 -2.02 2.78
CA LYS A 57 -17.12 -2.00 4.23
C LYS A 57 -15.81 -2.17 4.99
N SER A 58 -14.94 -3.06 4.51
CA SER A 58 -13.69 -3.38 5.20
C SER A 58 -12.59 -3.84 4.26
N THR A 59 -11.34 -3.81 4.75
CA THR A 59 -10.16 -4.11 3.96
C THR A 59 -9.16 -4.99 4.69
N VAL A 60 -8.37 -5.75 3.95
CA VAL A 60 -7.14 -6.40 4.40
C VAL A 60 -5.97 -5.59 3.84
N VAL A 61 -5.18 -5.02 4.72
CA VAL A 61 -4.04 -4.18 4.33
C VAL A 61 -2.80 -5.03 4.16
N VAL A 62 -2.14 -4.90 3.01
CA VAL A 62 -0.91 -5.63 2.70
C VAL A 62 0.23 -4.66 2.43
N PHE A 63 1.28 -4.78 3.23
CA PHE A 63 2.55 -4.07 3.06
C PHE A 63 3.69 -5.02 2.75
N GLY A 64 4.72 -4.51 2.08
CA GLY A 64 5.93 -5.25 1.78
C GLY A 64 6.86 -4.50 0.83
N GLY A 65 7.98 -5.14 0.48
CA GLY A 65 9.03 -4.54 -0.33
C GLY A 65 8.64 -4.32 -1.78
N THR A 66 9.03 -3.15 -2.32
CA THR A 66 8.87 -2.80 -3.74
C THR A 66 9.85 -3.53 -4.66
N GLN A 67 10.93 -4.09 -4.11
CA GLN A 67 12.03 -4.76 -4.82
C GLN A 67 11.89 -6.29 -4.81
N VAL A 68 10.67 -6.78 -4.65
CA VAL A 68 10.34 -8.21 -4.72
C VAL A 68 9.69 -8.45 -6.08
N ALA A 69 10.39 -9.17 -6.95
CA ALA A 69 9.94 -9.41 -8.32
C ALA A 69 9.15 -10.73 -8.44
N PRO A 70 8.27 -10.88 -9.44
CA PRO A 70 7.68 -12.15 -9.82
C PRO A 70 8.76 -13.21 -10.10
N LEU A 71 8.42 -14.49 -9.90
CA LEU A 71 9.35 -15.60 -10.11
C LEU A 71 9.94 -15.61 -11.53
N GLU A 72 9.10 -15.41 -12.54
CA GLU A 72 9.52 -15.36 -13.94
C GLU A 72 10.59 -14.29 -14.21
N GLU A 73 10.45 -13.11 -13.61
CA GLU A 73 11.43 -12.03 -13.71
C GLU A 73 12.72 -12.37 -12.97
N GLY A 74 12.62 -12.96 -11.77
CA GLY A 74 13.77 -13.44 -11.01
C GLY A 74 14.57 -14.51 -11.76
N GLU A 75 13.89 -15.46 -12.42
CA GLU A 75 14.51 -16.49 -13.26
C GLU A 75 15.18 -15.88 -14.51
N ALA A 76 14.55 -14.93 -15.17
CA ALA A 76 15.12 -14.23 -16.31
C ALA A 76 16.39 -13.45 -15.91
N MET A 77 16.36 -12.71 -14.80
CA MET A 77 17.54 -12.01 -14.27
C MET A 77 18.68 -12.98 -13.93
N MET A 78 18.34 -14.15 -13.37
CA MET A 78 19.31 -15.19 -13.05
C MET A 78 19.96 -15.77 -14.31
N ALA A 79 19.17 -16.04 -15.35
CA ALA A 79 19.68 -16.54 -16.63
C ALA A 79 20.62 -15.52 -17.29
N GLU A 80 20.26 -14.25 -17.29
CA GLU A 80 21.10 -13.16 -17.83
C GLU A 80 22.42 -13.02 -17.06
N ALA A 81 22.35 -13.04 -15.71
CA ALA A 81 23.53 -12.96 -14.85
C ALA A 81 24.49 -14.13 -15.04
N LYS A 82 23.97 -15.36 -15.19
CA LYS A 82 24.77 -16.56 -15.51
C LYS A 82 25.48 -16.40 -16.84
N ALA A 83 24.78 -16.00 -17.91
CA ALA A 83 25.35 -15.80 -19.23
C ALA A 83 26.45 -14.71 -19.24
N ALA A 84 26.25 -13.62 -18.46
CA ALA A 84 27.27 -12.57 -18.31
C ALA A 84 28.50 -13.08 -17.57
N LEU A 85 28.34 -13.88 -16.52
CA LEU A 85 29.43 -14.45 -15.75
C LEU A 85 30.23 -15.51 -16.56
N GLU A 86 29.55 -16.35 -17.33
CA GLU A 86 30.18 -17.31 -18.24
C GLU A 86 31.05 -16.63 -19.31
N LYS A 87 30.53 -15.49 -19.85
CA LYS A 87 31.26 -14.70 -20.86
C LYS A 87 32.48 -13.98 -20.29
N SER A 88 32.41 -13.55 -19.04
CA SER A 88 33.46 -12.77 -18.37
C SER A 88 33.60 -13.17 -16.90
N PRO A 89 34.23 -14.32 -16.59
CA PRO A 89 34.24 -14.89 -15.22
C PRO A 89 34.94 -14.01 -14.17
N ASP A 90 35.86 -13.15 -14.60
CA ASP A 90 36.63 -12.27 -13.70
C ASP A 90 36.09 -10.86 -13.61
N ASP A 91 35.06 -10.52 -14.40
CA ASP A 91 34.45 -9.19 -14.34
C ASP A 91 33.71 -8.98 -12.98
N PRO A 92 34.12 -7.98 -12.19
CA PRO A 92 33.44 -7.65 -10.94
C PRO A 92 31.96 -7.29 -11.12
N ASN A 93 31.58 -6.72 -12.27
CA ASN A 93 30.18 -6.38 -12.55
C ASN A 93 29.35 -7.65 -12.80
N ALA A 94 29.85 -8.62 -13.54
CA ALA A 94 29.19 -9.91 -13.76
C ALA A 94 28.99 -10.67 -12.45
N LYS A 95 30.02 -10.71 -11.57
CA LYS A 95 29.91 -11.27 -10.23
C LYS A 95 28.85 -10.57 -9.39
N ARG A 96 28.79 -9.24 -9.45
CA ARG A 96 27.78 -8.46 -8.71
C ARG A 96 26.36 -8.65 -9.26
N MET A 97 26.19 -8.78 -10.57
CA MET A 97 24.92 -9.13 -11.19
C MET A 97 24.42 -10.48 -10.68
N MET A 98 25.30 -11.48 -10.61
CA MET A 98 24.96 -12.82 -10.12
C MET A 98 24.44 -12.77 -8.69
N ILE A 99 25.16 -12.12 -7.78
CA ILE A 99 24.74 -11.96 -6.37
C ILE A 99 23.36 -11.27 -6.25
N ARG A 100 23.13 -10.23 -7.08
CA ARG A 100 21.85 -9.53 -7.10
C ARG A 100 20.72 -10.40 -7.62
N ALA A 101 20.95 -11.12 -8.73
CA ALA A 101 19.97 -12.03 -9.31
C ALA A 101 19.58 -13.17 -8.35
N GLU A 102 20.55 -13.75 -7.66
CA GLU A 102 20.30 -14.74 -6.59
C GLU A 102 19.38 -14.17 -5.50
N ARG A 103 19.63 -12.94 -5.05
CA ARG A 103 18.81 -12.29 -4.01
C ARG A 103 17.41 -11.94 -4.49
N VAL A 104 17.27 -11.54 -5.76
CA VAL A 104 15.94 -11.28 -6.35
C VAL A 104 15.17 -12.59 -6.45
N LEU A 105 15.77 -13.64 -7.03
CA LEU A 105 15.14 -14.95 -7.17
C LEU A 105 14.75 -15.56 -5.81
N TYR A 106 15.62 -15.47 -4.81
CA TYR A 106 15.29 -15.93 -3.45
C TYR A 106 14.04 -15.24 -2.88
N LYS A 107 13.90 -13.93 -3.12
CA LYS A 107 12.75 -13.14 -2.61
C LYS A 107 11.48 -13.31 -3.45
N SER A 108 11.58 -13.80 -4.68
CA SER A 108 10.41 -13.99 -5.55
C SER A 108 9.36 -14.94 -4.95
N LYS A 109 9.76 -15.86 -4.07
CA LYS A 109 8.81 -16.68 -3.29
C LYS A 109 7.78 -15.82 -2.55
N TYR A 110 8.18 -14.69 -1.97
CA TYR A 110 7.28 -13.80 -1.24
C TYR A 110 6.27 -13.10 -2.15
N TYR A 111 6.64 -12.85 -3.42
CA TYR A 111 5.70 -12.34 -4.42
C TYR A 111 4.59 -13.36 -4.68
N GLU A 112 4.97 -14.60 -4.98
CA GLU A 112 4.00 -15.66 -5.30
C GLU A 112 3.13 -16.03 -4.09
N GLU A 113 3.72 -16.11 -2.90
CA GLU A 113 3.00 -16.36 -1.65
C GLU A 113 2.01 -15.21 -1.31
N CYS A 114 2.40 -13.95 -1.51
CA CYS A 114 1.51 -12.81 -1.34
C CYS A 114 0.36 -12.80 -2.35
N ARG A 115 0.65 -13.15 -3.61
CA ARG A 115 -0.34 -13.29 -4.68
C ARG A 115 -1.36 -14.38 -4.34
N GLU A 116 -0.90 -15.54 -3.83
CA GLU A 116 -1.76 -16.63 -3.40
C GLU A 116 -2.60 -16.26 -2.18
N PHE A 117 -2.00 -15.62 -1.17
CA PHE A 117 -2.75 -15.07 -0.02
C PHE A 117 -3.91 -14.18 -0.47
N ALA A 118 -3.64 -13.24 -1.38
CA ALA A 118 -4.67 -12.34 -1.88
C ALA A 118 -5.78 -13.06 -2.65
N LYS A 119 -5.47 -14.15 -3.36
CA LYS A 119 -6.48 -15.04 -4.01
C LYS A 119 -7.36 -15.73 -2.98
N LEU A 120 -6.77 -16.28 -1.91
CA LEU A 120 -7.52 -16.94 -0.84
C LEU A 120 -8.52 -15.98 -0.20
N VAL A 121 -8.07 -14.79 0.19
CA VAL A 121 -8.94 -13.73 0.74
C VAL A 121 -10.06 -13.38 -0.23
N THR A 122 -9.73 -13.14 -1.48
CA THR A 122 -10.68 -12.68 -2.50
C THR A 122 -11.72 -13.75 -2.83
N ASN A 123 -11.32 -15.01 -2.94
CA ASN A 123 -12.24 -16.12 -3.20
C ASN A 123 -13.24 -16.29 -2.06
N HIS A 124 -12.79 -16.16 -0.81
CA HIS A 124 -13.68 -16.21 0.35
C HIS A 124 -14.67 -15.05 0.35
N ASN A 125 -14.20 -13.82 0.09
CA ASN A 125 -15.06 -12.63 0.09
C ASN A 125 -16.19 -12.73 -0.93
N LYS A 126 -15.90 -13.19 -2.13
CA LYS A 126 -16.89 -13.35 -3.20
C LYS A 126 -18.03 -14.31 -2.83
N GLN A 127 -17.77 -15.25 -1.94
CA GLN A 127 -18.76 -16.24 -1.53
C GLN A 127 -19.59 -15.79 -0.32
N PHE A 128 -18.98 -15.06 0.61
CA PHE A 128 -19.54 -14.86 1.93
C PHE A 128 -19.65 -13.41 2.38
N HIS A 129 -18.85 -12.49 1.81
CA HIS A 129 -18.65 -11.16 2.38
C HIS A 129 -18.55 -10.06 1.32
N ASP A 130 -19.66 -9.75 0.67
CA ASP A 130 -19.68 -8.69 -0.35
C ASP A 130 -19.28 -7.33 0.21
N GLY A 131 -18.27 -6.72 -0.40
CA GLY A 131 -17.68 -5.43 0.02
C GLY A 131 -16.82 -5.49 1.28
N GLU A 132 -16.53 -6.67 1.84
CA GLU A 132 -15.68 -6.84 3.02
C GLU A 132 -14.33 -7.45 2.67
N PHE A 133 -13.33 -7.24 3.52
CA PHE A 133 -11.97 -7.81 3.39
C PHE A 133 -11.32 -7.54 2.02
N ILE A 134 -11.63 -6.42 1.40
CA ILE A 134 -11.03 -6.03 0.11
C ILE A 134 -9.53 -5.79 0.29
N ILE A 135 -8.71 -6.37 -0.58
CA ILE A 135 -7.25 -6.18 -0.56
C ILE A 135 -6.91 -4.70 -0.77
N LYS A 136 -6.14 -4.13 0.17
CA LYS A 136 -5.70 -2.75 0.16
C LYS A 136 -4.17 -2.67 0.22
N THR A 137 -3.56 -1.93 -0.71
CA THR A 137 -2.11 -1.75 -0.80
C THR A 137 -1.73 -0.29 -0.99
N GLY A 138 -0.41 -0.01 -1.04
CA GLY A 138 0.10 1.30 -1.47
C GLY A 138 0.12 1.51 -2.98
N GLY A 139 -0.25 0.52 -3.79
CA GLY A 139 -0.39 0.62 -5.24
C GLY A 139 0.90 0.59 -6.05
N GLY A 140 2.06 0.41 -5.42
CA GLY A 140 3.35 0.31 -6.09
C GLY A 140 3.66 -1.11 -6.60
N PRO A 141 4.91 -1.35 -7.05
CA PRO A 141 5.38 -2.65 -7.49
C PRO A 141 5.66 -3.60 -6.32
N GLY A 142 6.11 -4.80 -6.63
CA GLY A 142 6.57 -5.79 -5.66
C GLY A 142 5.41 -6.44 -4.91
N ILE A 143 5.50 -6.52 -3.60
CA ILE A 143 4.47 -7.15 -2.75
C ILE A 143 3.10 -6.49 -2.93
N MET A 144 3.05 -5.18 -3.10
CA MET A 144 1.79 -4.46 -3.33
C MET A 144 1.13 -4.88 -4.65
N GLU A 145 1.94 -5.02 -5.70
CA GLU A 145 1.49 -5.54 -6.99
C GLU A 145 1.03 -7.00 -6.87
N ALA A 146 1.81 -7.85 -6.19
CA ALA A 146 1.46 -9.25 -5.96
C ALA A 146 0.07 -9.39 -5.30
N ALA A 147 -0.20 -8.60 -4.27
CA ALA A 147 -1.49 -8.59 -3.59
C ALA A 147 -2.64 -8.13 -4.51
N ASN A 148 -2.47 -7.01 -5.24
CA ASN A 148 -3.47 -6.54 -6.19
C ASN A 148 -3.68 -7.56 -7.33
N ARG A 149 -2.61 -8.17 -7.84
CA ARG A 149 -2.64 -9.20 -8.89
C ARG A 149 -3.40 -10.45 -8.44
N GLY A 150 -3.14 -10.93 -7.24
CA GLY A 150 -3.86 -12.08 -6.67
C GLY A 150 -5.37 -11.84 -6.61
N ALA A 151 -5.80 -10.67 -6.14
CA ALA A 151 -7.20 -10.28 -6.11
C ALA A 151 -7.80 -10.19 -7.52
N PHE A 152 -7.10 -9.58 -8.46
CA PHE A 152 -7.52 -9.47 -9.87
C PHE A 152 -7.68 -10.84 -10.53
N GLU A 153 -6.71 -11.73 -10.37
CA GLU A 153 -6.74 -13.09 -10.93
C GLU A 153 -7.87 -13.96 -10.35
N ALA A 154 -8.23 -13.73 -9.09
CA ALA A 154 -9.40 -14.33 -8.45
C ALA A 154 -10.74 -13.71 -8.95
N GLY A 155 -10.69 -12.70 -9.82
CA GLY A 155 -11.87 -12.01 -10.34
C GLY A 155 -12.58 -11.15 -9.30
N GLY A 156 -11.85 -10.65 -8.30
CA GLY A 156 -12.35 -9.73 -7.28
C GLY A 156 -11.79 -8.32 -7.42
N GLN A 157 -12.15 -7.50 -6.44
CA GLN A 157 -11.72 -6.10 -6.38
C GLN A 157 -10.50 -5.93 -5.46
N SER A 158 -9.66 -4.95 -5.78
CA SER A 158 -8.61 -4.48 -4.88
C SER A 158 -8.43 -2.98 -4.99
N MET A 159 -7.92 -2.36 -3.95
CA MET A 159 -7.73 -0.92 -3.90
C MET A 159 -6.29 -0.54 -3.58
N ALA A 160 -5.96 0.71 -3.88
CA ALA A 160 -4.66 1.26 -3.56
C ALA A 160 -4.74 2.71 -3.08
N LEU A 161 -3.84 3.02 -2.15
CA LEU A 161 -3.59 4.35 -1.64
C LEU A 161 -2.20 4.79 -2.11
N ASN A 162 -2.13 5.48 -3.24
CA ASN A 162 -0.87 5.95 -3.81
C ASN A 162 -0.46 7.29 -3.16
N ILE A 163 0.79 7.69 -3.34
CA ILE A 163 1.34 8.94 -2.80
C ILE A 163 2.11 9.67 -3.90
N THR A 164 2.00 10.99 -3.93
CA THR A 164 2.84 11.80 -4.80
C THR A 164 4.27 11.77 -4.30
N LEU A 165 5.19 11.30 -5.14
CA LEU A 165 6.62 11.27 -4.87
C LEU A 165 7.35 12.20 -5.84
N PRO A 166 8.58 12.67 -5.50
CA PRO A 166 9.41 13.46 -6.41
C PRO A 166 9.76 12.74 -7.72
N PHE A 167 9.71 11.42 -7.70
CA PHE A 167 9.87 10.57 -8.88
C PHE A 167 8.51 10.06 -9.31
N GLU A 168 8.23 10.10 -10.62
CA GLU A 168 6.99 9.62 -11.19
C GLU A 168 6.83 8.11 -10.89
N GLN A 169 5.79 7.76 -10.13
CA GLN A 169 5.45 6.38 -9.81
C GLN A 169 4.04 6.10 -10.34
N THR A 170 3.97 5.24 -11.36
CA THR A 170 2.68 4.75 -11.85
C THR A 170 2.13 3.69 -10.90
N PRO A 171 0.82 3.66 -10.66
CA PRO A 171 0.21 2.54 -9.94
C PRO A 171 0.35 1.24 -10.74
N ASN A 172 0.38 0.09 -10.04
CA ASN A 172 0.38 -1.20 -10.71
C ASN A 172 -0.95 -1.43 -11.45
N SER A 173 -0.92 -2.26 -12.50
CA SER A 173 -2.03 -2.45 -13.43
C SER A 173 -3.18 -3.33 -12.92
N TYR A 174 -3.06 -3.93 -11.75
CA TYR A 174 -4.02 -4.89 -11.20
C TYR A 174 -5.03 -4.26 -10.24
N ILE A 175 -4.91 -2.97 -9.96
CA ILE A 175 -5.84 -2.24 -9.10
C ILE A 175 -7.17 -2.04 -9.83
N THR A 176 -8.28 -2.20 -9.12
CA THR A 176 -9.61 -1.96 -9.69
C THR A 176 -9.77 -0.50 -10.09
N PRO A 177 -10.14 -0.20 -11.36
CA PRO A 177 -10.44 1.18 -11.78
C PRO A 177 -11.47 1.85 -10.86
N GLY A 178 -11.19 3.09 -10.46
CA GLY A 178 -12.02 3.82 -9.49
C GLY A 178 -11.67 3.58 -8.02
N MET A 179 -10.77 2.63 -7.72
CA MET A 179 -10.35 2.29 -6.35
C MET A 179 -8.86 2.62 -6.08
N CYS A 180 -8.24 3.46 -6.91
CA CYS A 180 -6.89 3.96 -6.69
C CYS A 180 -6.96 5.44 -6.31
N PHE A 181 -6.53 5.78 -5.10
CA PHE A 181 -6.54 7.14 -4.59
C PHE A 181 -5.12 7.67 -4.43
N GLN A 182 -4.87 8.86 -4.97
CA GLN A 182 -3.56 9.51 -4.85
C GLN A 182 -3.60 10.57 -3.75
N PHE A 183 -2.63 10.51 -2.85
CA PHE A 183 -2.47 11.42 -1.72
C PHE A 183 -1.25 12.32 -1.92
N ASN A 184 -1.33 13.52 -1.39
CA ASN A 184 -0.20 14.43 -1.24
C ASN A 184 0.36 14.39 0.20
N TYR A 185 -0.49 14.08 1.18
CA TYR A 185 -0.12 14.11 2.60
C TYR A 185 0.02 12.70 3.18
N PHE A 186 1.25 12.35 3.59
CA PHE A 186 1.55 11.04 4.21
C PHE A 186 0.67 10.73 5.42
N ALA A 187 0.42 11.73 6.29
CA ALA A 187 -0.37 11.55 7.49
C ALA A 187 -1.82 11.12 7.19
N ILE A 188 -2.46 11.74 6.18
CA ILE A 188 -3.82 11.39 5.79
C ILE A 188 -3.86 10.01 5.13
N ARG A 189 -2.90 9.71 4.24
CA ARG A 189 -2.76 8.39 3.63
C ARG A 189 -2.59 7.29 4.67
N LYS A 190 -1.71 7.48 5.65
CA LYS A 190 -1.46 6.56 6.75
C LYS A 190 -2.74 6.26 7.54
N MET A 191 -3.52 7.29 7.83
CA MET A 191 -4.81 7.15 8.51
C MET A 191 -5.79 6.29 7.67
N HIS A 192 -5.86 6.52 6.35
CA HIS A 192 -6.74 5.75 5.46
C HIS A 192 -6.36 4.28 5.33
N PHE A 193 -5.09 3.89 5.53
CA PHE A 193 -4.75 2.48 5.58
C PHE A 193 -5.53 1.75 6.69
N LEU A 194 -5.73 2.39 7.82
CA LEU A 194 -6.29 1.76 9.02
C LEU A 194 -7.79 1.97 9.22
N LEU A 195 -8.40 3.00 8.60
CA LEU A 195 -9.81 3.36 8.84
C LEU A 195 -10.80 2.20 8.66
N ARG A 196 -10.61 1.34 7.67
CA ARG A 196 -11.49 0.19 7.37
C ARG A 196 -10.76 -1.14 7.49
N ALA A 197 -9.57 -1.13 8.10
CA ALA A 197 -8.75 -2.34 8.21
C ALA A 197 -9.38 -3.36 9.15
N LYS A 198 -9.44 -4.61 8.68
CA LYS A 198 -9.78 -5.80 9.47
C LYS A 198 -8.59 -6.72 9.68
N ALA A 199 -7.50 -6.52 8.94
CA ALA A 199 -6.22 -7.16 9.15
C ALA A 199 -5.10 -6.31 8.57
N LEU A 200 -3.90 -6.47 9.12
CA LEU A 200 -2.66 -5.95 8.59
C LEU A 200 -1.70 -7.12 8.36
N VAL A 201 -1.22 -7.29 7.14
CA VAL A 201 -0.24 -8.32 6.78
C VAL A 201 1.02 -7.64 6.24
N CYS A 202 2.13 -7.84 6.92
CA CYS A 202 3.44 -7.30 6.57
C CYS A 202 4.33 -8.41 6.01
N PHE A 203 4.50 -8.44 4.71
CA PHE A 203 5.52 -9.23 4.03
C PHE A 203 6.90 -8.58 4.19
N PRO A 204 8.00 -9.31 3.93
CA PRO A 204 9.35 -8.75 3.94
C PRO A 204 9.43 -7.42 3.19
N GLY A 205 9.88 -6.35 3.87
CA GLY A 205 9.87 -5.00 3.33
C GLY A 205 10.84 -4.05 4.03
N GLY A 206 10.97 -2.84 3.52
CA GLY A 206 11.87 -1.81 4.03
C GLY A 206 11.18 -0.79 4.95
N PHE A 207 11.73 0.43 4.96
CA PHE A 207 11.29 1.50 5.85
C PHE A 207 9.80 1.83 5.76
N GLY A 208 9.20 1.83 4.55
CA GLY A 208 7.77 2.09 4.41
C GLY A 208 6.90 1.01 5.07
N THR A 209 7.33 -0.26 4.99
CA THR A 209 6.65 -1.36 5.67
C THR A 209 6.79 -1.27 7.19
N LEU A 210 8.00 -0.94 7.68
CA LEU A 210 8.28 -0.76 9.11
C LEU A 210 7.51 0.44 9.68
N ASP A 211 7.44 1.55 8.96
CA ASP A 211 6.70 2.74 9.36
C ASP A 211 5.22 2.46 9.60
N GLU A 212 4.58 1.72 8.70
CA GLU A 212 3.17 1.36 8.87
C GLU A 212 2.96 0.28 9.94
N LEU A 213 3.88 -0.68 10.05
CA LEU A 213 3.85 -1.68 11.12
C LEU A 213 3.92 -1.02 12.50
N PHE A 214 4.92 -0.18 12.75
CA PHE A 214 5.10 0.46 14.05
C PHE A 214 4.00 1.48 14.36
N THR A 215 3.45 2.15 13.34
CA THR A 215 2.26 2.97 13.51
C THR A 215 1.09 2.14 14.02
N THR A 216 0.84 0.98 13.40
CA THR A 216 -0.27 0.11 13.77
C THR A 216 -0.06 -0.49 15.16
N LEU A 217 1.14 -0.99 15.47
CA LEU A 217 1.49 -1.49 16.80
C LEU A 217 1.28 -0.43 17.88
N THR A 218 1.72 0.82 17.63
CA THR A 218 1.53 1.93 18.57
C THR A 218 0.05 2.25 18.81
N LEU A 219 -0.76 2.28 17.75
CA LEU A 219 -2.20 2.55 17.85
C LEU A 219 -2.92 1.42 18.59
N ARG A 220 -2.52 0.17 18.40
CA ARG A 220 -3.03 -1.00 19.12
C ARG A 220 -2.63 -0.97 20.59
N GLN A 221 -1.33 -0.79 20.87
CA GLN A 221 -0.78 -0.69 22.21
C GLN A 221 -1.49 0.39 23.06
N THR A 222 -1.79 1.53 22.43
CA THR A 222 -2.40 2.69 23.11
C THR A 222 -3.94 2.68 23.12
N GLY A 223 -4.58 1.65 22.57
CA GLY A 223 -6.04 1.53 22.48
C GLY A 223 -6.69 2.59 21.58
N ARG A 224 -5.96 3.11 20.58
CA ARG A 224 -6.45 4.15 19.67
C ARG A 224 -7.07 3.61 18.37
N MET A 225 -7.07 2.29 18.20
CA MET A 225 -7.77 1.62 17.12
C MET A 225 -8.41 0.32 17.64
N GLN A 226 -9.39 -0.18 16.87
CA GLN A 226 -10.00 -1.48 17.16
C GLN A 226 -8.98 -2.61 17.03
N ASP A 227 -9.27 -3.73 17.66
CA ASP A 227 -8.45 -4.93 17.56
C ASP A 227 -8.56 -5.52 16.14
N ILE A 228 -7.40 -5.77 15.56
CA ILE A 228 -7.23 -6.46 14.29
C ILE A 228 -6.01 -7.39 14.38
N PRO A 229 -5.97 -8.50 13.66
CA PRO A 229 -4.76 -9.30 13.52
C PRO A 229 -3.68 -8.50 12.78
N ILE A 230 -2.49 -8.46 13.38
CA ILE A 230 -1.27 -7.92 12.78
C ILE A 230 -0.35 -9.10 12.52
N ILE A 231 -0.05 -9.36 11.24
CA ILE A 231 0.66 -10.56 10.84
C ILE A 231 1.99 -10.18 10.21
N LEU A 232 3.06 -10.77 10.72
CA LEU A 232 4.42 -10.67 10.21
C LEU A 232 4.74 -11.93 9.40
N TYR A 233 4.66 -11.82 8.07
CA TYR A 233 4.90 -12.94 7.18
C TYR A 233 6.39 -13.25 7.06
N SER A 234 6.80 -14.52 7.23
CA SER A 234 8.18 -15.00 7.28
C SER A 234 8.90 -14.62 8.58
N LYS A 235 8.74 -15.45 9.61
CA LYS A 235 9.42 -15.27 10.90
C LYS A 235 10.93 -15.08 10.74
N GLU A 236 11.57 -15.86 9.86
CA GLU A 236 13.02 -15.76 9.57
C GLU A 236 13.44 -14.34 9.17
N TYR A 237 12.65 -13.67 8.33
CA TYR A 237 12.95 -12.32 7.90
C TYR A 237 12.84 -11.31 9.05
N TRP A 238 11.76 -11.40 9.81
CA TRP A 238 11.47 -10.43 10.87
C TRP A 238 12.42 -10.58 12.05
N ASP A 239 12.76 -11.79 12.47
CA ASP A 239 13.77 -12.05 13.50
C ASP A 239 15.17 -11.55 13.07
N GLY A 240 15.42 -11.46 11.76
CA GLY A 240 16.68 -10.94 11.23
C GLY A 240 16.82 -9.42 11.26
N ILE A 241 15.71 -8.68 11.49
CA ILE A 241 15.72 -7.20 11.44
C ILE A 241 15.20 -6.54 12.71
N ILE A 242 14.38 -7.22 13.52
CA ILE A 242 13.81 -6.67 14.76
C ILE A 242 13.86 -7.74 15.84
N ASP A 243 14.49 -7.42 16.95
CA ASP A 243 14.42 -8.22 18.16
C ASP A 243 13.34 -7.63 19.09
N PHE A 244 12.11 -8.11 18.93
CA PHE A 244 10.99 -7.65 19.75
C PHE A 244 11.12 -8.10 21.20
N GLN A 245 11.74 -9.27 21.48
CA GLN A 245 11.99 -9.73 22.84
C GLN A 245 12.94 -8.78 23.57
N PHE A 246 13.99 -8.33 22.89
CA PHE A 246 14.92 -7.36 23.45
C PHE A 246 14.21 -6.05 23.88
N LEU A 247 13.18 -5.60 23.13
CA LEU A 247 12.40 -4.42 23.55
C LEU A 247 11.64 -4.65 24.87
N ALA A 248 11.11 -5.85 25.08
CA ALA A 248 10.45 -6.22 26.32
C ALA A 248 11.48 -6.37 27.47
N ASP A 249 12.60 -7.02 27.23
CA ASP A 249 13.67 -7.22 28.20
C ASP A 249 14.26 -5.88 28.69
N GLU A 250 14.39 -4.88 27.80
CA GLU A 250 14.78 -3.51 28.15
C GLU A 250 13.67 -2.70 28.84
N GLY A 251 12.46 -3.24 28.94
CA GLY A 251 11.32 -2.61 29.60
C GLY A 251 10.76 -1.39 28.85
N VAL A 252 11.03 -1.26 27.56
CA VAL A 252 10.48 -0.18 26.71
C VAL A 252 9.11 -0.52 26.13
N ILE A 253 8.75 -1.81 26.16
CA ILE A 253 7.39 -2.33 25.96
C ILE A 253 7.08 -3.37 27.07
N GLU A 254 5.80 -3.65 27.31
CA GLU A 254 5.38 -4.72 28.21
C GLU A 254 5.43 -6.08 27.51
N ASP A 255 5.62 -7.18 28.26
CA ASP A 255 5.61 -8.56 27.70
C ASP A 255 4.32 -8.85 26.93
N SER A 256 3.16 -8.34 27.43
CA SER A 256 1.86 -8.47 26.76
C SER A 256 1.80 -7.81 25.37
N HIS A 257 2.69 -6.89 25.07
CA HIS A 257 2.75 -6.25 23.76
C HIS A 257 3.36 -7.16 22.67
N LEU A 258 4.03 -8.24 23.06
CA LEU A 258 4.48 -9.29 22.15
C LEU A 258 3.31 -10.07 21.54
N ASP A 259 2.14 -10.07 22.20
CA ASP A 259 0.91 -10.70 21.72
C ASP A 259 0.13 -9.83 20.70
N LEU A 260 0.58 -8.59 20.43
CA LEU A 260 -0.09 -7.70 19.48
C LEU A 260 0.04 -8.16 18.02
N PHE A 261 0.99 -9.03 17.72
CA PHE A 261 1.25 -9.55 16.38
C PHE A 261 1.54 -11.04 16.39
N GLN A 262 1.41 -11.65 15.22
CA GLN A 262 1.68 -13.07 15.03
C GLN A 262 2.59 -13.27 13.81
N TYR A 263 3.40 -14.33 13.84
CA TYR A 263 4.18 -14.76 12.69
C TYR A 263 3.46 -15.84 11.91
N THR A 264 3.53 -15.77 10.59
CA THR A 264 3.07 -16.84 9.69
C THR A 264 4.12 -17.11 8.61
N ASN A 265 4.06 -18.31 8.00
CA ASN A 265 5.01 -18.71 6.99
C ASN A 265 4.35 -19.30 5.73
N SER A 266 3.02 -19.32 5.67
CA SER A 266 2.27 -19.71 4.47
C SER A 266 1.05 -18.82 4.24
N PRO A 267 0.57 -18.71 2.99
CA PRO A 267 -0.65 -17.98 2.66
C PRO A 267 -1.88 -18.49 3.41
N GLU A 268 -2.01 -19.79 3.53
CA GLU A 268 -3.12 -20.49 4.20
C GLU A 268 -3.11 -20.15 5.70
N GLU A 269 -1.96 -20.32 6.37
CA GLU A 269 -1.81 -19.97 7.79
C GLU A 269 -2.19 -18.50 8.04
N THR A 270 -1.75 -17.59 7.15
CA THR A 270 -2.06 -16.17 7.24
C THR A 270 -3.55 -15.91 7.15
N TRP A 271 -4.23 -16.59 6.23
CA TRP A 271 -5.67 -16.44 6.08
C TRP A 271 -6.44 -17.11 7.22
N ASP A 272 -5.97 -18.24 7.74
CA ASP A 272 -6.57 -18.93 8.88
C ASP A 272 -6.55 -18.08 10.15
N VAL A 273 -5.45 -17.40 10.45
CA VAL A 273 -5.34 -16.44 11.56
C VAL A 273 -6.41 -15.34 11.44
N ILE A 274 -6.62 -14.81 10.24
CA ILE A 274 -7.64 -13.76 10.00
C ILE A 274 -9.05 -14.34 10.18
N LYS A 275 -9.33 -15.50 9.65
CA LYS A 275 -10.63 -16.18 9.77
C LYS A 275 -10.97 -16.48 11.23
N GLU A 276 -10.02 -17.04 11.97
CA GLU A 276 -10.18 -17.37 13.39
C GLU A 276 -10.49 -16.12 14.20
N PHE A 277 -9.72 -15.05 14.01
CA PHE A 277 -9.94 -13.77 14.71
C PHE A 277 -11.35 -13.22 14.48
N HIS A 278 -11.86 -13.30 13.27
CA HIS A 278 -13.20 -12.79 12.91
C HIS A 278 -14.33 -13.81 13.11
N GLY A 279 -14.01 -15.01 13.59
CA GLY A 279 -15.01 -16.05 13.89
C GLY A 279 -15.68 -16.61 12.65
N PHE A 280 -14.99 -16.64 11.50
CA PHE A 280 -15.51 -17.26 10.29
C PHE A 280 -15.61 -18.77 10.50
N LYS A 281 -16.80 -19.31 10.32
CA LYS A 281 -17.03 -20.77 10.33
C LYS A 281 -16.79 -21.26 8.89
N GLU A 282 -16.09 -22.38 8.79
CA GLU A 282 -15.96 -23.12 7.53
C GLU A 282 -17.31 -23.61 6.99
#